data_3875779e9896ca1927b90a1727d28412
#
_entry.id   3875779e9896ca1927b90a1727d28412
#
_cell.length_a   1.000
_cell.length_b   1.000
_cell.length_c   1.000
_cell.angle_alpha   90.00
_cell.angle_beta   90.00
_cell.angle_gamma   90.00
#
_symmetry.space_group_name_H-M   'P 1'
#
loop_
_entity.id
_entity.type
_entity.pdbx_description
1 polymer ?
#
loop_
_entity_poly.entity_id
_entity_poly.type
_entity_poly.pdbx_seq_one_letter_code
_entity_poly.pdbx_strand_id
1 'polypeptide(L)'
;MGNLREEILELRRNAFIETIMGLDNERYIIGYLGKTVPKEIFYGFDLVPLPLDGVDRYILNYSNEKNLCSIFNSTLTYALTKKCPLIYNAKLLVVDNSCPLLLKTMKEKLKDKICFYDGNVEKLKNRVVEVYNIDFFENKFLNAVELSKIISSKLEKLSKTDIDSRFLYEVEFYTQFIFSLEDKITMIDRVLSNYNDVDKKRQKLYVPRAIQILDDIDKKYKDYQIVENFCLGEVFKTYKKSGYEFLKEKYNENRVDKLDILFENCPYDNK
;
A
#
# COMPACT_ATOMS: atom_id res chain seq x y z
N MET A 1 -17.11 15.64 13.18
CA MET A 1 -15.94 14.73 13.00
C MET A 1 -16.33 13.31 12.60
N GLY A 2 -17.38 12.69 13.13
CA GLY A 2 -17.77 11.32 12.75
C GLY A 2 -17.95 11.08 11.25
N ASN A 3 -18.62 11.98 10.57
CA ASN A 3 -18.92 11.84 9.14
C ASN A 3 -17.66 11.81 8.24
N LEU A 4 -16.64 12.64 8.52
CA LEU A 4 -15.41 12.68 7.69
C LEU A 4 -14.54 11.43 7.83
N ARG A 5 -14.44 10.88 9.05
CA ARG A 5 -13.70 9.63 9.27
C ARG A 5 -14.41 8.45 8.60
N GLU A 6 -15.72 8.36 8.71
CA GLU A 6 -16.52 7.34 8.02
C GLU A 6 -16.33 7.42 6.50
N GLU A 7 -16.35 8.63 5.94
CA GLU A 7 -16.11 8.86 4.52
C GLU A 7 -14.72 8.36 4.09
N ILE A 8 -13.67 8.62 4.88
CA ILE A 8 -12.31 8.10 4.62
C ILE A 8 -12.30 6.56 4.63
N LEU A 9 -12.93 5.94 5.62
CA LEU A 9 -12.95 4.47 5.73
C LEU A 9 -13.70 3.79 4.57
N GLU A 10 -14.66 4.47 3.96
CA GLU A 10 -15.44 3.95 2.82
C GLU A 10 -14.71 4.09 1.46
N LEU A 11 -13.61 4.84 1.37
CA LEU A 11 -12.91 5.11 0.08
C LEU A 11 -12.54 3.81 -0.65
N ARG A 12 -12.05 2.81 0.06
CA ARG A 12 -11.70 1.53 -0.57
C ARG A 12 -12.93 0.79 -1.12
N ARG A 13 -14.02 0.83 -0.40
CA ARG A 13 -15.29 0.24 -0.85
C ARG A 13 -15.83 0.99 -2.08
N ASN A 14 -15.75 2.31 -2.06
CA ASN A 14 -16.15 3.15 -3.19
C ASN A 14 -15.30 2.83 -4.42
N ALA A 15 -13.97 2.66 -4.27
CA ALA A 15 -13.10 2.23 -5.35
C ALA A 15 -13.50 0.85 -5.92
N PHE A 16 -13.99 -0.08 -5.11
CA PHE A 16 -14.52 -1.36 -5.60
C PHE A 16 -15.75 -1.16 -6.47
N ILE A 17 -16.69 -0.34 -6.01
CA ILE A 17 -17.93 -0.02 -6.75
C ILE A 17 -17.57 0.69 -8.06
N GLU A 18 -16.72 1.70 -8.00
CA GLU A 18 -16.29 2.49 -9.15
C GLU A 18 -15.56 1.62 -10.18
N THR A 19 -14.73 0.68 -9.72
CA THR A 19 -14.06 -0.28 -10.62
C THR A 19 -15.04 -1.20 -11.33
N ILE A 20 -16.08 -1.67 -10.63
CA ILE A 20 -17.10 -2.55 -11.22
C ILE A 20 -17.97 -1.77 -12.19
N MET A 21 -18.40 -0.56 -11.83
CA MET A 21 -19.23 0.29 -12.67
C MET A 21 -18.45 0.91 -13.84
N GLY A 22 -17.17 1.17 -13.65
CA GLY A 22 -16.28 1.80 -14.62
C GLY A 22 -15.82 0.85 -15.73
N LEU A 23 -16.15 -0.43 -15.67
CA LEU A 23 -15.89 -1.38 -16.76
C LEU A 23 -16.57 -0.97 -18.07
N ASP A 24 -17.69 -0.25 -17.96
CA ASP A 24 -18.40 0.28 -19.12
C ASP A 24 -17.79 1.59 -19.68
N ASN A 25 -16.88 2.23 -18.92
CA ASN A 25 -16.31 3.55 -19.23
C ASN A 25 -14.83 3.53 -19.63
N GLU A 26 -14.26 2.37 -19.99
CA GLU A 26 -12.87 2.20 -20.44
C GLU A 26 -11.79 2.70 -19.45
N ARG A 27 -12.14 2.96 -18.19
CA ARG A 27 -11.14 3.30 -17.17
C ARG A 27 -10.35 2.06 -16.78
N TYR A 28 -9.09 2.05 -17.16
CA TYR A 28 -8.20 0.95 -16.82
C TYR A 28 -7.55 1.17 -15.47
N ILE A 29 -7.60 0.16 -14.62
CA ILE A 29 -6.82 0.12 -13.39
C ILE A 29 -5.57 -0.74 -13.58
N ILE A 30 -4.50 -0.36 -12.88
CA ILE A 30 -3.29 -1.15 -12.74
C ILE A 30 -3.02 -1.41 -11.26
N GLY A 31 -2.79 -2.66 -10.91
CA GLY A 31 -2.48 -3.02 -9.54
C GLY A 31 -1.00 -2.88 -9.23
N TYR A 32 -0.67 -2.47 -8.00
CA TYR A 32 0.72 -2.49 -7.56
C TYR A 32 0.87 -3.07 -6.16
N LEU A 33 2.05 -3.64 -5.90
CA LEU A 33 2.49 -4.15 -4.62
C LEU A 33 3.96 -3.76 -4.40
N GLY A 34 4.22 -3.14 -3.26
CA GLY A 34 5.57 -2.74 -2.88
C GLY A 34 5.80 -1.22 -2.92
N LYS A 35 6.92 -0.81 -2.32
CA LYS A 35 7.24 0.61 -2.10
C LYS A 35 7.94 1.28 -3.26
N THR A 36 8.67 0.50 -4.03
CA THR A 36 9.55 1.05 -5.07
C THR A 36 8.85 1.20 -6.41
N VAL A 37 7.60 0.72 -6.52
CA VAL A 37 6.81 0.85 -7.74
C VAL A 37 6.48 2.32 -8.00
N PRO A 38 6.92 2.88 -9.14
CA PRO A 38 6.74 4.30 -9.46
C PRO A 38 5.31 4.55 -9.96
N LYS A 39 4.41 4.85 -9.05
CA LYS A 39 2.96 4.99 -9.32
C LYS A 39 2.63 6.08 -10.33
N GLU A 40 3.41 7.14 -10.33
CA GLU A 40 3.25 8.31 -11.19
C GLU A 40 3.35 7.95 -12.68
N ILE A 41 4.13 6.93 -13.03
CA ILE A 41 4.26 6.45 -14.42
C ILE A 41 2.92 5.98 -14.97
N PHE A 42 2.08 5.37 -14.13
CA PHE A 42 0.81 4.82 -14.60
C PHE A 42 -0.18 5.91 -15.02
N TYR A 43 -0.17 7.06 -14.34
CA TYR A 43 -0.96 8.22 -14.77
C TYR A 43 -0.52 8.76 -16.14
N GLY A 44 0.77 8.59 -16.51
CA GLY A 44 1.24 8.88 -17.87
C GLY A 44 0.59 8.01 -18.95
N PHE A 45 0.00 6.90 -18.57
CA PHE A 45 -0.77 5.99 -19.44
C PHE A 45 -2.29 6.12 -19.25
N ASP A 46 -2.78 7.14 -18.54
CA ASP A 46 -4.20 7.22 -18.13
C ASP A 46 -4.68 6.02 -17.30
N LEU A 47 -3.77 5.30 -16.66
CA LEU A 47 -4.10 4.21 -15.78
C LEU A 47 -4.22 4.70 -14.33
N VAL A 48 -5.16 4.13 -13.58
CA VAL A 48 -5.33 4.38 -12.15
C VAL A 48 -4.55 3.33 -11.36
N PRO A 49 -3.45 3.71 -10.68
CA PRO A 49 -2.70 2.78 -9.83
C PRO A 49 -3.41 2.55 -8.51
N LEU A 50 -3.71 1.31 -8.18
CA LEU A 50 -4.34 0.94 -6.92
C LEU A 50 -3.49 -0.07 -6.14
N PRO A 51 -3.36 0.09 -4.80
CA PRO A 51 -2.66 -0.88 -3.98
C PRO A 51 -3.49 -2.17 -3.89
N LEU A 52 -2.83 -3.31 -4.03
CA LEU A 52 -3.47 -4.63 -4.06
C LEU A 52 -3.21 -5.46 -2.81
N ASP A 53 -2.78 -4.83 -1.76
CA ASP A 53 -2.48 -5.51 -0.50
C ASP A 53 -3.75 -6.06 0.16
N GLY A 54 -3.62 -7.24 0.71
CA GLY A 54 -4.67 -7.81 1.55
C GLY A 54 -4.81 -7.02 2.85
N VAL A 55 -5.98 -6.42 3.07
CA VAL A 55 -6.25 -5.58 4.25
C VAL A 55 -7.17 -6.25 5.25
N ASP A 56 -7.90 -7.28 4.85
CA ASP A 56 -8.92 -7.91 5.69
C ASP A 56 -8.48 -9.30 6.15
N ARG A 57 -8.53 -9.54 7.43
CA ARG A 57 -8.32 -10.89 7.99
C ARG A 57 -9.43 -11.88 7.56
N TYR A 58 -10.62 -11.37 7.26
CA TYR A 58 -11.74 -12.22 6.83
C TYR A 58 -11.39 -13.12 5.64
N ILE A 59 -10.59 -12.62 4.68
CA ILE A 59 -10.21 -13.39 3.50
C ILE A 59 -9.37 -14.64 3.83
N LEU A 60 -8.72 -14.67 5.01
CA LEU A 60 -7.93 -15.81 5.47
C LEU A 60 -8.78 -17.07 5.67
N ASN A 61 -10.10 -16.93 5.88
CA ASN A 61 -11.02 -18.06 5.96
C ASN A 61 -11.10 -18.86 4.63
N TYR A 62 -10.64 -18.28 3.54
CA TYR A 62 -10.60 -18.90 2.20
C TYR A 62 -9.21 -19.32 1.79
N SER A 63 -8.23 -19.19 2.66
CA SER A 63 -6.84 -19.57 2.38
C SER A 63 -6.60 -21.04 2.63
N ASN A 64 -5.85 -21.65 1.71
CA ASN A 64 -5.32 -22.98 1.88
C ASN A 64 -3.88 -22.99 2.43
N GLU A 65 -3.27 -21.84 2.63
CA GLU A 65 -1.85 -21.68 3.01
C GLU A 65 -1.76 -21.33 4.50
N LYS A 66 -1.40 -22.31 5.32
CA LYS A 66 -1.41 -22.12 6.79
C LYS A 66 -0.12 -21.52 7.37
N ASN A 67 0.98 -21.53 6.59
CA ASN A 67 2.32 -21.18 7.09
C ASN A 67 2.87 -19.85 6.55
N LEU A 68 1.99 -18.97 6.12
CA LEU A 68 2.37 -17.67 5.55
C LEU A 68 1.90 -16.55 6.47
N CYS A 69 2.64 -15.45 6.52
CA CYS A 69 2.20 -14.27 7.27
C CYS A 69 0.84 -13.78 6.75
N SER A 70 0.07 -13.11 7.59
CA SER A 70 -1.31 -12.71 7.29
C SER A 70 -1.40 -11.79 6.07
N ILE A 71 -0.41 -10.92 5.86
CA ILE A 71 -0.34 -10.01 4.71
C ILE A 71 -0.16 -10.78 3.41
N PHE A 72 0.85 -11.65 3.38
CA PHE A 72 1.12 -12.50 2.23
C PHE A 72 -0.10 -13.36 1.91
N ASN A 73 -0.63 -14.03 2.92
CA ASN A 73 -1.72 -14.97 2.78
C ASN A 73 -3.01 -14.27 2.32
N SER A 74 -3.38 -13.13 2.91
CA SER A 74 -4.56 -12.37 2.49
C SER A 74 -4.41 -11.83 1.06
N THR A 75 -3.26 -11.27 0.70
CA THR A 75 -2.99 -10.76 -0.65
C THR A 75 -3.09 -11.87 -1.69
N LEU A 76 -2.43 -13.01 -1.44
CA LEU A 76 -2.48 -14.15 -2.35
C LEU A 76 -3.88 -14.73 -2.47
N THR A 77 -4.60 -14.85 -1.35
CA THR A 77 -5.96 -15.40 -1.35
C THR A 77 -6.91 -14.51 -2.13
N TYR A 78 -6.84 -13.19 -1.99
CA TYR A 78 -7.60 -12.27 -2.83
C TYR A 78 -7.28 -12.45 -4.31
N ALA A 79 -6.00 -12.59 -4.65
CA ALA A 79 -5.57 -12.78 -6.03
C ALA A 79 -6.10 -14.09 -6.65
N LEU A 80 -6.15 -15.16 -5.87
CA LEU A 80 -6.55 -16.50 -6.36
C LEU A 80 -8.06 -16.73 -6.34
N THR A 81 -8.78 -16.13 -5.40
CA THR A 81 -10.22 -16.38 -5.21
C THR A 81 -11.12 -15.47 -6.03
N LYS A 82 -10.55 -14.49 -6.74
CA LYS A 82 -11.30 -13.45 -7.49
C LYS A 82 -12.28 -12.64 -6.62
N LYS A 83 -12.06 -12.59 -5.30
CA LYS A 83 -12.91 -11.87 -4.36
C LYS A 83 -12.59 -10.38 -4.25
N CYS A 84 -11.47 -9.94 -4.83
CA CYS A 84 -11.13 -8.52 -4.90
C CYS A 84 -11.41 -7.99 -6.31
N PRO A 85 -12.39 -7.08 -6.49
CA PRO A 85 -12.70 -6.48 -7.80
C PRO A 85 -11.49 -5.78 -8.42
N LEU A 86 -10.65 -5.12 -7.61
CA LEU A 86 -9.46 -4.42 -8.10
C LEU A 86 -8.46 -5.40 -8.73
N ILE A 87 -8.13 -6.49 -8.03
CA ILE A 87 -7.22 -7.52 -8.55
C ILE A 87 -7.82 -8.22 -9.78
N TYR A 88 -9.12 -8.47 -9.75
CA TYR A 88 -9.80 -9.15 -10.85
C TYR A 88 -9.76 -8.33 -12.14
N ASN A 89 -10.06 -7.03 -12.05
CA ASN A 89 -10.17 -6.14 -13.19
C ASN A 89 -8.82 -5.58 -13.68
N ALA A 90 -7.80 -5.50 -12.81
CA ALA A 90 -6.46 -5.11 -13.25
C ALA A 90 -5.91 -6.12 -14.26
N LYS A 91 -5.54 -5.67 -15.46
CA LYS A 91 -4.88 -6.51 -16.47
C LYS A 91 -3.45 -6.86 -16.07
N LEU A 92 -2.79 -5.98 -15.31
CA LEU A 92 -1.42 -6.15 -14.85
C LEU A 92 -1.30 -5.83 -13.36
N LEU A 93 -0.50 -6.64 -12.67
CA LEU A 93 -0.11 -6.45 -11.28
C LEU A 93 1.40 -6.21 -11.24
N VAL A 94 1.80 -4.98 -10.91
CA VAL A 94 3.21 -4.61 -10.82
C VAL A 94 3.71 -4.85 -9.40
N VAL A 95 4.70 -5.71 -9.25
CA VAL A 95 5.20 -6.17 -7.95
C VAL A 95 6.70 -5.94 -7.87
N ASP A 96 7.16 -5.27 -6.83
CA ASP A 96 8.58 -5.13 -6.54
C ASP A 96 9.12 -6.33 -5.73
N ASN A 97 10.39 -6.27 -5.36
CA ASN A 97 11.04 -7.34 -4.60
C ASN A 97 10.94 -7.14 -3.07
N SER A 98 9.97 -6.39 -2.59
CA SER A 98 9.80 -6.15 -1.14
C SER A 98 9.57 -7.44 -0.35
N CYS A 99 8.89 -8.42 -0.97
CA CYS A 99 8.78 -9.79 -0.43
C CYS A 99 9.09 -10.81 -1.53
N PRO A 100 10.32 -11.36 -1.58
CA PRO A 100 10.72 -12.31 -2.61
C PRO A 100 9.87 -13.59 -2.66
N LEU A 101 9.38 -14.05 -1.51
CA LEU A 101 8.50 -15.22 -1.45
C LEU A 101 7.13 -14.91 -2.10
N LEU A 102 6.54 -13.75 -1.79
CA LEU A 102 5.27 -13.32 -2.40
C LEU A 102 5.45 -13.18 -3.92
N LEU A 103 6.50 -12.50 -4.35
CA LEU A 103 6.80 -12.33 -5.77
C LEU A 103 6.94 -13.69 -6.48
N LYS A 104 7.72 -14.62 -5.91
CA LYS A 104 7.89 -15.96 -6.47
C LYS A 104 6.54 -16.68 -6.61
N THR A 105 5.76 -16.72 -5.53
CA THR A 105 4.48 -17.41 -5.51
C THR A 105 3.46 -16.77 -6.45
N MET A 106 3.42 -15.45 -6.53
CA MET A 106 2.53 -14.75 -7.48
C MET A 106 2.92 -15.02 -8.93
N LYS A 107 4.21 -15.02 -9.25
CA LYS A 107 4.69 -15.40 -10.61
C LYS A 107 4.28 -16.82 -10.98
N GLU A 108 4.39 -17.76 -10.07
CA GLU A 108 3.99 -19.15 -10.33
C GLU A 108 2.49 -19.32 -10.53
N LYS A 109 1.68 -18.61 -9.75
CA LYS A 109 0.21 -18.79 -9.73
C LYS A 109 -0.55 -17.86 -10.67
N LEU A 110 -0.05 -16.64 -10.92
CA LEU A 110 -0.73 -15.62 -11.74
C LEU A 110 -0.02 -15.33 -13.07
N LYS A 111 1.15 -15.94 -13.29
CA LYS A 111 1.89 -15.94 -14.58
C LYS A 111 1.95 -14.56 -15.24
N ASP A 112 1.36 -14.46 -16.45
CA ASP A 112 1.44 -13.29 -17.32
C ASP A 112 0.79 -12.02 -16.73
N LYS A 113 -0.04 -12.16 -15.72
CA LYS A 113 -0.64 -11.04 -14.99
C LYS A 113 0.38 -10.30 -14.10
N ILE A 114 1.51 -10.92 -13.78
CA ILE A 114 2.54 -10.35 -12.90
C ILE A 114 3.63 -9.67 -13.73
N CYS A 115 3.85 -8.39 -13.46
CA CYS A 115 5.02 -7.65 -13.91
C CYS A 115 5.96 -7.39 -12.73
N PHE A 116 7.14 -7.95 -12.79
CA PHE A 116 8.17 -7.65 -11.80
C PHE A 116 8.86 -6.32 -12.13
N TYR A 117 8.81 -5.39 -11.17
CA TYR A 117 9.57 -4.15 -11.26
C TYR A 117 10.93 -4.32 -10.57
N ASP A 118 11.98 -4.25 -11.37
CA ASP A 118 13.38 -4.41 -10.97
C ASP A 118 14.17 -3.08 -10.88
N GLY A 119 13.45 -1.96 -10.92
CA GLY A 119 14.03 -0.61 -11.00
C GLY A 119 14.16 -0.07 -12.43
N ASN A 120 13.90 -0.89 -13.46
CA ASN A 120 13.98 -0.46 -14.85
C ASN A 120 12.63 0.10 -15.34
N VAL A 121 12.56 1.43 -15.42
CA VAL A 121 11.36 2.18 -15.83
C VAL A 121 10.96 1.90 -17.27
N GLU A 122 11.92 1.82 -18.19
CA GLU A 122 11.64 1.60 -19.61
C GLU A 122 11.06 0.19 -19.85
N LYS A 123 11.59 -0.80 -19.16
CA LYS A 123 11.04 -2.16 -19.19
C LYS A 123 9.60 -2.20 -18.66
N LEU A 124 9.32 -1.44 -17.59
CA LEU A 124 7.97 -1.30 -17.05
C LEU A 124 7.03 -0.63 -18.06
N LYS A 125 7.44 0.50 -18.67
CA LYS A 125 6.65 1.19 -19.70
C LYS A 125 6.31 0.27 -20.87
N ASN A 126 7.32 -0.43 -21.40
CA ASN A 126 7.12 -1.37 -22.51
C ASN A 126 6.12 -2.47 -22.16
N ARG A 127 6.17 -3.00 -20.93
CA ARG A 127 5.21 -4.02 -20.48
C ARG A 127 3.79 -3.46 -20.36
N VAL A 128 3.63 -2.22 -19.91
CA VAL A 128 2.32 -1.56 -19.86
C VAL A 128 1.75 -1.37 -21.27
N VAL A 129 2.56 -0.86 -22.21
CA VAL A 129 2.14 -0.73 -23.63
C VAL A 129 1.69 -2.08 -24.20
N GLU A 130 2.48 -3.13 -24.00
CA GLU A 130 2.16 -4.47 -24.48
C GLU A 130 0.81 -4.99 -23.98
N VAL A 131 0.52 -4.78 -22.68
CA VAL A 131 -0.69 -5.35 -22.03
C VAL A 131 -1.94 -4.52 -22.28
N TYR A 132 -1.80 -3.18 -22.24
CA TYR A 132 -2.96 -2.28 -22.33
C TYR A 132 -3.17 -1.71 -23.73
N ASN A 133 -2.16 -1.75 -24.59
CA ASN A 133 -2.16 -1.18 -25.95
C ASN A 133 -2.51 0.33 -25.94
N ILE A 134 -1.85 1.09 -25.08
CA ILE A 134 -2.05 2.53 -24.87
C ILE A 134 -0.71 3.28 -24.94
N ASP A 135 -0.76 4.54 -25.31
CA ASP A 135 0.41 5.42 -25.41
C ASP A 135 0.76 6.05 -24.06
N PHE A 136 2.03 6.39 -23.91
CA PHE A 136 2.54 7.14 -22.76
C PHE A 136 2.57 8.65 -23.07
N PHE A 137 1.99 9.45 -22.18
CA PHE A 137 1.94 10.89 -22.28
C PHE A 137 2.81 11.52 -21.20
N GLU A 138 3.97 12.04 -21.61
CA GLU A 138 4.95 12.64 -20.70
C GLU A 138 4.38 13.79 -19.86
N ASN A 139 3.52 14.63 -20.45
CA ASN A 139 2.88 15.75 -19.74
C ASN A 139 1.97 15.27 -18.59
N LYS A 140 1.24 14.15 -18.77
CA LYS A 140 0.41 13.57 -17.72
C LYS A 140 1.26 12.96 -16.60
N PHE A 141 2.35 12.30 -16.96
CA PHE A 141 3.32 11.79 -15.99
C PHE A 141 3.92 12.93 -15.16
N LEU A 142 4.41 14.00 -15.78
CA LEU A 142 4.99 15.14 -15.07
C LEU A 142 3.96 15.82 -14.17
N ASN A 143 2.72 15.99 -14.63
CA ASN A 143 1.63 16.50 -13.78
C ASN A 143 1.40 15.58 -12.56
N ALA A 144 1.36 14.27 -12.75
CA ALA A 144 1.20 13.32 -11.65
C ALA A 144 2.35 13.40 -10.63
N VAL A 145 3.59 13.62 -11.09
CA VAL A 145 4.74 13.83 -10.20
C VAL A 145 4.55 15.09 -9.36
N GLU A 146 4.13 16.19 -9.94
CA GLU A 146 3.90 17.44 -9.19
C GLU A 146 2.74 17.29 -8.19
N LEU A 147 1.63 16.69 -8.58
CA LEU A 147 0.51 16.41 -7.67
C LEU A 147 0.93 15.47 -6.53
N SER A 148 1.75 14.46 -6.81
CA SER A 148 2.28 13.56 -5.77
C SER A 148 3.17 14.28 -4.76
N LYS A 149 3.96 15.27 -5.19
CA LYS A 149 4.73 16.14 -4.28
C LYS A 149 3.81 16.96 -3.38
N ILE A 150 2.74 17.55 -3.94
CA ILE A 150 1.75 18.29 -3.18
C ILE A 150 1.08 17.39 -2.13
N ILE A 151 0.66 16.18 -2.51
CA ILE A 151 0.07 15.18 -1.61
C ILE A 151 1.04 14.87 -0.47
N SER A 152 2.30 14.58 -0.77
CA SER A 152 3.32 14.27 0.23
C SER A 152 3.53 15.42 1.22
N SER A 153 3.60 16.66 0.71
CA SER A 153 3.72 17.87 1.54
C SER A 153 2.52 18.06 2.47
N LYS A 154 1.30 17.83 1.97
CA LYS A 154 0.08 17.95 2.78
C LYS A 154 -0.03 16.86 3.85
N LEU A 155 0.34 15.62 3.55
CA LEU A 155 0.40 14.54 4.53
C LEU A 155 1.46 14.80 5.58
N GLU A 156 2.62 15.33 5.20
CA GLU A 156 3.63 15.78 6.15
C GLU A 156 3.10 16.91 7.05
N LYS A 157 2.40 17.89 6.50
CA LYS A 157 1.74 18.93 7.29
C LYS A 157 0.72 18.33 8.25
N LEU A 158 -0.13 17.42 7.78
CA LEU A 158 -1.12 16.74 8.61
C LEU A 158 -0.48 15.98 9.78
N SER A 159 0.69 15.39 9.58
CA SER A 159 1.42 14.68 10.64
C SER A 159 1.90 15.60 11.79
N LYS A 160 1.94 16.91 11.56
CA LYS A 160 2.34 17.93 12.55
C LYS A 160 1.16 18.59 13.27
N THR A 161 -0.06 18.13 13.00
CA THR A 161 -1.28 18.62 13.66
C THR A 161 -1.66 17.80 14.89
N ASP A 162 -2.75 18.18 15.55
CA ASP A 162 -3.33 17.48 16.70
C ASP A 162 -4.15 16.21 16.30
N ILE A 163 -4.14 15.82 15.04
CA ILE A 163 -4.77 14.57 14.56
C ILE A 163 -4.28 13.36 15.37
N ASP A 164 -5.16 12.41 15.68
CA ASP A 164 -4.72 11.15 16.29
C ASP A 164 -3.92 10.28 15.30
N SER A 165 -3.02 9.45 15.83
CA SER A 165 -2.09 8.66 15.01
C SER A 165 -2.80 7.61 14.16
N ARG A 166 -3.88 7.05 14.67
CA ARG A 166 -4.68 6.08 13.94
C ARG A 166 -5.37 6.74 12.75
N PHE A 167 -6.02 7.89 12.97
CA PHE A 167 -6.72 8.56 11.88
C PHE A 167 -5.76 9.13 10.84
N LEU A 168 -4.59 9.64 11.25
CA LEU A 168 -3.52 10.01 10.31
C LEU A 168 -3.17 8.85 9.37
N TYR A 169 -2.94 7.66 9.95
CA TYR A 169 -2.64 6.47 9.16
C TYR A 169 -3.81 6.05 8.26
N GLU A 170 -5.04 6.11 8.77
CA GLU A 170 -6.25 5.82 7.98
C GLU A 170 -6.35 6.76 6.76
N VAL A 171 -6.07 8.04 6.93
CA VAL A 171 -6.02 9.02 5.84
C VAL A 171 -4.93 8.65 4.82
N GLU A 172 -3.70 8.39 5.27
CA GLU A 172 -2.59 8.00 4.41
C GLU A 172 -2.90 6.72 3.62
N PHE A 173 -3.54 5.75 4.27
CA PHE A 173 -3.87 4.46 3.66
C PHE A 173 -5.07 4.53 2.72
N TYR A 174 -6.21 5.04 3.18
CA TYR A 174 -7.46 4.97 2.41
C TYR A 174 -7.51 5.96 1.25
N THR A 175 -6.83 7.11 1.35
CA THR A 175 -6.76 8.05 0.21
C THR A 175 -5.99 7.49 -0.99
N GLN A 176 -5.27 6.37 -0.85
CA GLN A 176 -4.66 5.68 -1.99
C GLN A 176 -5.69 5.05 -2.94
N PHE A 177 -6.93 4.90 -2.49
CA PHE A 177 -8.03 4.37 -3.29
C PHE A 177 -8.83 5.44 -4.03
N ILE A 178 -8.48 6.72 -3.90
CA ILE A 178 -9.05 7.81 -4.72
C ILE A 178 -8.36 7.79 -6.09
N PHE A 179 -9.14 7.74 -7.16
CA PHE A 179 -8.64 7.56 -8.54
C PHE A 179 -7.93 8.79 -9.09
N SER A 180 -8.46 10.00 -8.78
CA SER A 180 -7.87 11.27 -9.18
C SER A 180 -6.92 11.82 -8.11
N LEU A 181 -5.74 12.31 -8.52
CA LEU A 181 -4.80 12.94 -7.60
C LEU A 181 -5.32 14.28 -7.07
N GLU A 182 -6.09 15.00 -7.88
CA GLU A 182 -6.75 16.26 -7.51
C GLU A 182 -7.82 16.02 -6.43
N ASP A 183 -8.65 14.98 -6.58
CA ASP A 183 -9.66 14.62 -5.58
C ASP A 183 -8.99 14.16 -4.28
N LYS A 184 -7.86 13.46 -4.39
CA LYS A 184 -7.05 13.08 -3.23
C LYS A 184 -6.52 14.30 -2.49
N ILE A 185 -6.02 15.30 -3.20
CA ILE A 185 -5.58 16.57 -2.61
C ILE A 185 -6.75 17.24 -1.90
N THR A 186 -7.91 17.34 -2.54
CA THR A 186 -9.13 17.93 -1.99
C THR A 186 -9.56 17.21 -0.70
N MET A 187 -9.53 15.89 -0.69
CA MET A 187 -9.86 15.11 0.51
C MET A 187 -8.88 15.37 1.66
N ILE A 188 -7.57 15.41 1.38
CA ILE A 188 -6.56 15.72 2.40
C ILE A 188 -6.73 17.15 2.93
N ASP A 189 -7.06 18.12 2.09
CA ASP A 189 -7.33 19.51 2.51
C ASP A 189 -8.54 19.58 3.43
N ARG A 190 -9.59 18.83 3.13
CA ARG A 190 -10.77 18.75 4.01
C ARG A 190 -10.39 18.17 5.38
N VAL A 191 -9.50 17.17 5.43
CA VAL A 191 -8.99 16.65 6.70
C VAL A 191 -8.17 17.72 7.41
N LEU A 192 -7.19 18.33 6.73
CA LEU A 192 -6.32 19.36 7.29
C LEU A 192 -7.10 20.51 7.92
N SER A 193 -8.20 20.94 7.32
CA SER A 193 -9.02 22.06 7.81
C SER A 193 -9.71 21.77 9.16
N ASN A 194 -9.71 20.54 9.63
CA ASN A 194 -10.34 20.13 10.89
C ASN A 194 -9.35 19.97 12.05
N TYR A 195 -8.04 20.21 11.82
CA TYR A 195 -7.00 20.00 12.81
C TYR A 195 -6.09 21.24 12.95
N ASN A 196 -5.58 21.43 14.15
CA ASN A 196 -4.71 22.57 14.45
C ASN A 196 -3.24 22.17 14.35
N ASP A 197 -2.41 23.08 13.84
CA ASP A 197 -0.95 22.92 13.86
C ASP A 197 -0.46 22.98 15.32
N VAL A 198 0.28 21.96 15.75
CA VAL A 198 0.78 21.84 17.13
C VAL A 198 2.28 21.58 17.18
N ASP A 199 2.99 21.67 16.05
CA ASP A 199 4.42 21.33 15.92
C ASP A 199 4.79 20.01 16.61
N LYS A 200 3.90 19.04 16.55
CA LYS A 200 4.04 17.75 17.21
C LYS A 200 5.10 16.89 16.53
N LYS A 201 6.24 16.73 17.15
CA LYS A 201 7.22 15.72 16.74
C LYS A 201 6.76 14.33 17.23
N ARG A 202 6.19 13.55 16.33
CA ARG A 202 5.80 12.17 16.64
C ARG A 202 6.98 11.23 16.48
N GLN A 203 7.12 10.30 17.40
CA GLN A 203 7.99 9.15 17.18
C GLN A 203 7.40 8.25 16.09
N LYS A 204 8.24 7.73 15.22
CA LYS A 204 7.79 6.85 14.14
C LYS A 204 7.74 5.40 14.61
N LEU A 205 6.61 4.74 14.36
CA LEU A 205 6.45 3.31 14.51
C LEU A 205 6.43 2.68 13.11
N TYR A 206 7.44 1.92 12.79
CA TYR A 206 7.54 1.26 11.49
C TYR A 206 6.89 -0.13 11.56
N VAL A 207 5.94 -0.38 10.68
CA VAL A 207 5.18 -1.64 10.63
C VAL A 207 5.07 -2.15 9.19
N PRO A 208 5.06 -3.46 8.96
CA PRO A 208 4.94 -4.01 7.59
C PRO A 208 3.60 -3.67 6.95
N ARG A 209 2.50 -3.79 7.66
CA ARG A 209 1.16 -3.50 7.18
C ARG A 209 0.23 -3.23 8.36
N ALA A 210 0.15 -1.95 8.74
CA ALA A 210 -0.55 -1.55 9.97
C ALA A 210 -2.04 -1.81 9.92
N ILE A 211 -2.68 -1.74 8.75
CA ILE A 211 -4.13 -1.83 8.61
C ILE A 211 -4.72 -3.12 9.21
N GLN A 212 -4.00 -4.25 9.15
CA GLN A 212 -4.47 -5.52 9.68
C GLN A 212 -4.41 -5.63 11.21
N ILE A 213 -3.61 -4.77 11.84
CA ILE A 213 -3.32 -4.83 13.29
C ILE A 213 -3.53 -3.48 13.96
N LEU A 214 -4.27 -2.59 13.31
CA LEU A 214 -4.44 -1.21 13.74
C LEU A 214 -5.01 -1.10 15.16
N ASP A 215 -5.94 -1.98 15.53
CA ASP A 215 -6.52 -2.01 16.87
C ASP A 215 -5.50 -2.40 17.96
N ASP A 216 -4.54 -3.25 17.62
CA ASP A 216 -3.47 -3.65 18.54
C ASP A 216 -2.42 -2.55 18.68
N ILE A 217 -2.11 -1.86 17.58
CA ILE A 217 -1.21 -0.71 17.56
C ILE A 217 -1.80 0.45 18.38
N ASP A 218 -3.06 0.80 18.15
CA ASP A 218 -3.71 1.95 18.78
C ASP A 218 -3.73 1.86 20.30
N LYS A 219 -3.94 0.68 20.86
CA LYS A 219 -3.90 0.45 22.32
C LYS A 219 -2.57 0.79 22.96
N LYS A 220 -1.46 0.62 22.23
CA LYS A 220 -0.10 0.71 22.80
C LYS A 220 0.70 1.92 22.32
N TYR A 221 0.32 2.54 21.20
CA TYR A 221 1.15 3.50 20.46
C TYR A 221 0.42 4.75 20.00
N LYS A 222 -0.52 5.25 20.80
CA LYS A 222 -1.37 6.41 20.45
C LYS A 222 -0.61 7.64 19.95
N ASP A 223 0.60 7.86 20.44
CA ASP A 223 1.41 9.05 20.14
C ASP A 223 2.43 8.85 19.02
N TYR A 224 2.46 7.66 18.39
CA TYR A 224 3.40 7.36 17.34
C TYR A 224 2.80 7.61 15.96
N GLN A 225 3.58 8.19 15.05
CA GLN A 225 3.24 8.17 13.64
C GLN A 225 3.49 6.76 13.10
N ILE A 226 2.44 6.12 12.62
CA ILE A 226 2.53 4.80 11.98
C ILE A 226 3.11 4.99 10.59
N VAL A 227 4.21 4.33 10.29
CA VAL A 227 4.86 4.33 8.98
C VAL A 227 4.86 2.91 8.44
N GLU A 228 4.09 2.67 7.40
CA GLU A 228 4.18 1.38 6.72
C GLU A 228 5.53 1.19 6.05
N ASN A 229 6.19 0.14 6.42
CA ASN A 229 7.39 -0.31 5.79
C ASN A 229 7.14 -1.73 5.28
N PHE A 230 6.58 -1.82 4.07
CA PHE A 230 6.30 -3.11 3.45
C PHE A 230 7.49 -4.03 3.61
N CYS A 231 7.26 -5.30 3.83
CA CYS A 231 8.23 -6.28 4.28
C CYS A 231 9.65 -6.10 3.70
N LEU A 232 10.64 -6.11 4.56
CA LEU A 232 12.05 -5.79 4.28
C LEU A 232 12.83 -6.92 3.58
N GLY A 233 12.16 -7.72 2.76
CA GLY A 233 12.75 -8.93 2.15
C GLY A 233 14.10 -8.71 1.44
N GLU A 234 14.37 -7.55 0.85
CA GLU A 234 15.69 -7.24 0.28
C GLU A 234 16.72 -6.95 1.34
N VAL A 235 16.31 -6.33 2.42
CA VAL A 235 17.19 -6.04 3.54
C VAL A 235 17.69 -7.32 4.20
N PHE A 236 16.86 -8.35 4.27
CA PHE A 236 17.26 -9.68 4.76
C PHE A 236 18.35 -10.30 3.92
N LYS A 237 18.28 -10.17 2.59
CA LYS A 237 19.35 -10.66 1.71
C LYS A 237 20.67 -9.93 1.92
N THR A 238 20.62 -8.61 2.09
CA THR A 238 21.81 -7.77 2.20
C THR A 238 22.54 -8.00 3.53
N TYR A 239 21.79 -8.17 4.62
CA TYR A 239 22.34 -8.30 5.96
C TYR A 239 22.43 -9.72 6.48
N LYS A 240 21.94 -10.71 5.76
CA LYS A 240 21.87 -12.14 6.19
C LYS A 240 21.26 -12.33 7.58
N LYS A 241 20.36 -11.42 7.98
CA LYS A 241 19.69 -11.43 9.28
C LYS A 241 18.21 -11.64 9.11
N SER A 242 17.54 -12.17 10.13
CA SER A 242 16.08 -12.20 10.17
C SER A 242 15.53 -10.78 10.14
N GLY A 243 14.29 -10.61 9.68
CA GLY A 243 13.67 -9.30 9.66
C GLY A 243 13.55 -8.67 11.02
N TYR A 244 13.36 -9.50 12.00
CA TYR A 244 13.27 -9.14 13.38
C TYR A 244 14.60 -8.60 13.93
N GLU A 245 15.72 -9.30 13.69
CA GLU A 245 17.06 -8.83 14.07
C GLU A 245 17.45 -7.52 13.40
N PHE A 246 17.11 -7.39 12.12
CA PHE A 246 17.34 -6.13 11.41
C PHE A 246 16.56 -4.97 12.00
N LEU A 247 15.28 -5.17 12.33
CA LEU A 247 14.46 -4.15 12.96
C LEU A 247 14.94 -3.82 14.38
N LYS A 248 15.39 -4.82 15.13
CA LYS A 248 16.07 -4.61 16.42
C LYS A 248 17.23 -3.64 16.31
N GLU A 249 18.15 -3.88 15.37
CA GLU A 249 19.32 -3.04 15.19
C GLU A 249 18.99 -1.65 14.66
N LYS A 250 18.06 -1.55 13.71
CA LYS A 250 17.75 -0.30 13.03
C LYS A 250 16.90 0.65 13.87
N TYR A 251 16.01 0.12 14.70
CA TYR A 251 14.98 0.94 15.37
C TYR A 251 15.08 0.98 16.90
N ASN A 252 16.13 0.40 17.42
CA ASN A 252 16.54 0.48 18.83
C ASN A 252 15.51 0.13 19.94
N GLU A 253 15.83 -0.95 20.56
CA GLU A 253 15.68 -1.45 21.93
C GLU A 253 14.29 -1.48 22.59
N ASN A 254 13.60 -0.39 22.73
CA ASN A 254 12.34 -0.35 23.50
C ASN A 254 11.07 -0.69 22.70
N ARG A 255 11.22 -1.03 21.44
CA ARG A 255 10.09 -1.17 20.49
C ARG A 255 9.90 -2.59 19.97
N VAL A 256 10.83 -3.45 20.26
CA VAL A 256 10.96 -4.77 19.68
C VAL A 256 9.96 -5.77 20.23
N ASP A 257 9.73 -5.76 21.54
CA ASP A 257 8.76 -6.66 22.19
C ASP A 257 7.33 -6.53 21.66
N LYS A 258 7.11 -5.52 20.84
CA LYS A 258 5.82 -5.12 20.31
C LYS A 258 5.67 -5.45 18.82
N LEU A 259 6.77 -5.84 18.17
CA LEU A 259 6.79 -6.25 16.75
C LEU A 259 6.54 -7.75 16.55
N ASP A 260 6.58 -8.54 17.61
CA ASP A 260 6.35 -9.99 17.55
C ASP A 260 5.01 -10.33 16.88
N ILE A 261 3.97 -9.55 17.15
CA ILE A 261 2.65 -9.71 16.54
C ILE A 261 2.70 -9.46 15.01
N LEU A 262 3.63 -8.64 14.53
CA LEU A 262 3.74 -8.25 13.12
C LEU A 262 4.43 -9.31 12.27
N PHE A 263 5.31 -10.09 12.89
CA PHE A 263 6.11 -11.13 12.22
C PHE A 263 5.64 -12.53 12.55
N GLU A 264 4.55 -12.66 13.31
CA GLU A 264 3.94 -13.95 13.56
C GLU A 264 3.74 -14.72 12.25
N ASN A 265 4.42 -15.87 12.12
CA ASN A 265 4.46 -16.70 10.92
C ASN A 265 5.19 -16.08 9.70
N CYS A 266 6.12 -15.15 9.88
CA CYS A 266 6.97 -14.73 8.78
C CYS A 266 7.93 -15.89 8.39
N PRO A 267 7.94 -16.34 7.12
CA PRO A 267 8.82 -17.43 6.69
C PRO A 267 10.31 -17.11 6.78
N TYR A 268 10.66 -15.84 6.95
CA TYR A 268 12.04 -15.38 7.12
C TYR A 268 12.48 -15.28 8.57
N ASP A 269 11.54 -15.35 9.51
CA ASP A 269 11.83 -15.26 10.93
C ASP A 269 12.18 -16.61 11.57
N ASN A 270 11.83 -17.70 10.89
CA ASN A 270 12.03 -19.09 11.35
C ASN A 270 13.22 -19.78 10.67
N LYS A 271 14.21 -19.04 10.18
CA LYS A 271 15.43 -19.59 9.56
C LYS A 271 16.70 -18.97 10.20
#